data_f994671928ed4a830dc6573455d6f05d
#
_entry.id   f994671928ed4a830dc6573455d6f05d
#
_cell.length_a   1.000
_cell.length_b   1.000
_cell.length_c   1.000
_cell.angle_alpha   90.00
_cell.angle_beta   90.00
_cell.angle_gamma   90.00
#
_symmetry.space_group_name_H-M   'P 1'
#
loop_
_entity.id
_entity.type
_entity.pdbx_description
1 polymer ?
#
loop_
_entity_poly.entity_id
_entity_poly.type
_entity_poly.pdbx_seq_one_letter_code
_entity_poly.pdbx_strand_id
1 'polypeptide(L)'
;MKFARLGEPGSEIPVVLDGDRHLDLRPLTSDVDGRFLADDPVGRTSAAIAEGRLPVLEGADALRVGAPIARPSAVVCIGMNYAAHAAESGSAPPSMPVMFLKTPNTVVGPYDPVTIPRGSEKTDWEVELGIVIGRRAAYLDSAACAA
;
A
#
# COMPACT_ATOMS: atom_id res chain seq x y z
N MET A 1 -8.83 9.66 4.06
CA MET A 1 -8.24 8.99 5.23
C MET A 1 -6.91 8.39 4.81
N LYS A 2 -5.88 8.41 5.65
CA LYS A 2 -4.56 7.85 5.36
C LYS A 2 -4.21 6.84 6.44
N PHE A 3 -3.93 5.61 6.04
CA PHE A 3 -3.43 4.57 6.93
C PHE A 3 -1.92 4.41 6.77
N ALA A 4 -1.24 4.03 7.86
CA ALA A 4 0.17 3.70 7.84
C ALA A 4 0.46 2.57 8.83
N ARG A 5 1.67 2.04 8.76
CA ARG A 5 2.21 1.04 9.67
C ARG A 5 3.55 1.52 10.19
N LEU A 6 3.69 1.70 11.49
CA LEU A 6 4.85 2.33 12.12
C LEU A 6 5.56 1.37 13.06
N GLY A 7 6.87 1.34 13.02
CA GLY A 7 7.72 0.53 13.90
C GLY A 7 8.59 -0.49 13.17
N GLU A 8 9.14 -1.43 13.93
CA GLU A 8 10.07 -2.43 13.42
C GLU A 8 9.42 -3.43 12.44
N PRO A 9 10.15 -3.92 11.44
CA PRO A 9 9.65 -4.91 10.49
C PRO A 9 9.04 -6.13 11.19
N GLY A 10 7.80 -6.45 10.83
CA GLY A 10 7.06 -7.60 11.37
C GLY A 10 6.34 -7.36 12.70
N SER A 11 6.52 -6.19 13.31
CA SER A 11 5.84 -5.75 14.54
C SER A 11 5.31 -4.31 14.43
N GLU A 12 5.01 -3.88 13.20
CA GLU A 12 4.49 -2.55 12.96
C GLU A 12 3.13 -2.34 13.63
N ILE A 13 2.91 -1.14 14.10
CA ILE A 13 1.66 -0.67 14.71
C ILE A 13 0.81 -0.04 13.59
N PRO A 14 -0.43 -0.53 13.34
CA PRO A 14 -1.33 0.11 12.40
C PRO A 14 -1.81 1.44 12.96
N VAL A 15 -1.78 2.49 12.14
CA VAL A 15 -2.22 3.83 12.51
C VAL A 15 -3.09 4.46 11.42
N VAL A 16 -3.91 5.42 11.82
CA VAL A 16 -4.56 6.37 10.91
C VAL A 16 -4.06 7.77 11.21
N LEU A 17 -3.82 8.54 10.14
CA LEU A 17 -3.45 9.95 10.25
C LEU A 17 -4.73 10.78 10.32
N ASP A 18 -4.87 11.57 11.41
CA ASP A 18 -5.96 12.51 11.65
C ASP A 18 -5.36 13.90 11.90
N GLY A 19 -5.27 14.71 10.86
CA GLY A 19 -4.44 15.91 10.85
C GLY A 19 -2.98 15.54 11.08
N ASP A 20 -2.37 16.13 12.11
CA ASP A 20 -0.99 15.89 12.53
C ASP A 20 -0.87 14.79 13.59
N ARG A 21 -1.99 14.11 13.92
CA ARG A 21 -2.00 13.05 14.94
C ARG A 21 -1.94 11.68 14.29
N HIS A 22 -1.16 10.80 14.87
CA HIS A 22 -1.16 9.37 14.56
C HIS A 22 -2.04 8.67 15.61
N LEU A 23 -3.20 8.16 15.19
CA LEU A 23 -4.10 7.41 16.06
C LEU A 23 -3.87 5.92 15.91
N ASP A 24 -3.69 5.24 17.03
CA ASP A 24 -3.45 3.80 17.10
C ASP A 24 -4.72 3.03 16.70
N LEU A 25 -4.62 2.18 15.67
CA LEU A 25 -5.72 1.36 15.18
C LEU A 25 -5.85 0.00 15.85
N ARG A 26 -4.97 -0.37 16.79
CA ARG A 26 -5.03 -1.67 17.47
C ARG A 26 -6.35 -1.97 18.17
N PRO A 27 -7.16 -0.99 18.62
CA PRO A 27 -8.53 -1.27 19.07
C PRO A 27 -9.48 -1.78 17.98
N LEU A 28 -9.17 -1.61 16.69
CA LEU A 28 -9.99 -2.03 15.56
C LEU A 28 -9.41 -3.22 14.79
N THR A 29 -8.09 -3.29 14.70
CA THR A 29 -7.40 -4.30 13.90
C THR A 29 -5.99 -4.55 14.43
N SER A 30 -5.49 -5.76 14.22
CA SER A 30 -4.10 -6.08 14.53
C SER A 30 -3.09 -5.52 13.52
N ASP A 31 -3.53 -5.25 12.27
CA ASP A 31 -2.66 -4.73 11.21
C ASP A 31 -3.48 -4.13 10.05
N VAL A 32 -2.84 -3.38 9.15
CA VAL A 32 -3.42 -2.95 7.86
C VAL A 32 -3.23 -4.08 6.87
N ASP A 33 -4.04 -5.10 6.98
CA ASP A 33 -4.00 -6.31 6.16
C ASP A 33 -5.27 -6.48 5.31
N GLY A 34 -5.32 -7.56 4.51
CA GLY A 34 -6.47 -7.85 3.65
C GLY A 34 -7.77 -8.03 4.42
N ARG A 35 -7.75 -8.50 5.67
CA ARG A 35 -8.94 -8.66 6.51
C ARG A 35 -9.50 -7.30 6.92
N PHE A 36 -8.64 -6.41 7.39
CA PHE A 36 -9.03 -5.04 7.73
C PHE A 36 -9.58 -4.29 6.52
N LEU A 37 -8.90 -4.39 5.37
CA LEU A 37 -9.28 -3.70 4.15
C LEU A 37 -10.59 -4.21 3.52
N ALA A 38 -10.95 -5.48 3.75
CA ALA A 38 -12.20 -6.06 3.26
C ALA A 38 -13.45 -5.64 4.05
N ASP A 39 -13.29 -5.10 5.25
CA ASP A 39 -14.38 -4.88 6.22
C ASP A 39 -14.55 -3.38 6.51
N ASP A 40 -14.96 -2.62 5.52
CA ASP A 40 -15.22 -1.17 5.58
C ASP A 40 -14.21 -0.40 6.46
N PRO A 41 -12.93 -0.36 6.10
CA PRO A 41 -11.89 0.23 6.94
C PRO A 41 -12.12 1.73 7.18
N VAL A 42 -12.70 2.43 6.19
CA VAL A 42 -12.93 3.87 6.27
C VAL A 42 -14.09 4.19 7.21
N GLY A 43 -15.24 3.52 7.03
CA GLY A 43 -16.42 3.77 7.87
C GLY A 43 -16.17 3.40 9.33
N ARG A 44 -15.58 2.22 9.58
CA ARG A 44 -15.23 1.76 10.93
C ARG A 44 -14.24 2.69 11.63
N THR A 45 -13.23 3.14 10.91
CA THR A 45 -12.23 4.07 11.49
C THR A 45 -12.84 5.44 11.75
N SER A 46 -13.67 5.96 10.83
CA SER A 46 -14.39 7.24 11.03
C SER A 46 -15.28 7.21 12.26
N ALA A 47 -16.04 6.14 12.46
CA ALA A 47 -16.87 5.97 13.64
C ALA A 47 -16.03 5.93 14.92
N ALA A 48 -14.91 5.18 14.92
CA ALA A 48 -14.05 5.08 16.08
C ALA A 48 -13.36 6.40 16.44
N ILE A 49 -13.00 7.23 15.46
CA ILE A 49 -12.48 8.58 15.69
C ILE A 49 -13.56 9.45 16.33
N ALA A 50 -14.77 9.47 15.76
CA ALA A 50 -15.89 10.26 16.26
C ALA A 50 -16.26 9.90 17.72
N GLU A 51 -16.13 8.63 18.08
CA GLU A 51 -16.39 8.12 19.43
C GLU A 51 -15.18 8.24 20.38
N GLY A 52 -14.04 8.77 19.94
CA GLY A 52 -12.85 8.92 20.75
C GLY A 52 -12.20 7.60 21.20
N ARG A 53 -12.42 6.50 20.46
CA ARG A 53 -11.93 5.16 20.83
C ARG A 53 -10.49 4.87 20.42
N LEU A 54 -9.89 5.72 19.61
CA LEU A 54 -8.52 5.53 19.12
C LEU A 54 -7.56 6.41 19.91
N PRO A 55 -6.63 5.84 20.69
CA PRO A 55 -5.65 6.62 21.42
C PRO A 55 -4.62 7.24 20.46
N VAL A 56 -4.03 8.36 20.83
CA VAL A 56 -2.87 8.92 20.15
C VAL A 56 -1.68 8.01 20.39
N LEU A 57 -0.94 7.69 19.31
CA LEU A 57 0.33 6.99 19.42
C LEU A 57 1.46 8.00 19.66
N GLU A 58 1.84 8.14 20.92
CA GLU A 58 2.92 9.04 21.32
C GLU A 58 4.26 8.61 20.70
N GLY A 59 5.06 9.57 20.27
CA GLY A 59 6.36 9.31 19.65
C GLY A 59 6.32 8.70 18.25
N ALA A 60 5.17 8.69 17.60
CA ALA A 60 4.97 8.10 16.26
C ALA A 60 5.94 8.63 15.21
N ASP A 61 6.28 9.92 15.27
CA ASP A 61 7.18 10.58 14.31
C ASP A 61 8.62 10.06 14.36
N ALA A 62 9.02 9.41 15.45
CA ALA A 62 10.33 8.78 15.59
C ALA A 62 10.36 7.33 15.09
N LEU A 63 9.21 6.76 14.76
CA LEU A 63 9.13 5.37 14.33
C LEU A 63 9.40 5.22 12.83
N ARG A 64 10.00 4.08 12.47
CA ARG A 64 10.13 3.70 11.04
C ARG A 64 8.74 3.60 10.41
N VAL A 65 8.60 4.10 9.20
CA VAL A 65 7.40 3.86 8.38
C VAL A 65 7.58 2.55 7.65
N GLY A 66 6.72 1.59 7.93
CA GLY A 66 6.72 0.28 7.30
C GLY A 66 6.02 0.25 5.94
N ALA A 67 6.00 -0.95 5.33
CA ALA A 67 5.20 -1.20 4.14
C ALA A 67 3.73 -0.83 4.39
N PRO A 68 3.04 -0.18 3.43
CA PRO A 68 1.70 0.36 3.66
C PRO A 68 0.64 -0.74 3.92
N ILE A 69 0.90 -1.95 3.43
CA ILE A 69 0.02 -3.11 3.56
C ILE A 69 0.80 -4.27 4.17
N ALA A 70 0.21 -4.90 5.18
CA ALA A 70 0.77 -6.10 5.77
C ALA A 70 0.49 -7.33 4.89
N ARG A 71 1.54 -8.03 4.51
CA ARG A 71 1.47 -9.35 3.87
C ARG A 71 0.47 -9.43 2.70
N PRO A 72 0.61 -8.62 1.64
CA PRO A 72 -0.22 -8.79 0.46
C PRO A 72 -0.07 -10.21 -0.08
N SER A 73 -1.15 -10.81 -0.58
CA SER A 73 -1.11 -12.17 -1.15
C SER A 73 -0.42 -12.24 -2.51
N ALA A 74 -0.44 -11.14 -3.25
CA ALA A 74 0.22 -10.99 -4.54
C ALA A 74 0.52 -9.51 -4.81
N VAL A 75 1.54 -9.26 -5.63
CA VAL A 75 1.81 -7.95 -6.24
C VAL A 75 1.75 -8.14 -7.75
N VAL A 76 0.69 -7.64 -8.36
CA VAL A 76 0.47 -7.71 -9.81
C VAL A 76 0.84 -6.37 -10.41
N CYS A 77 1.76 -6.37 -11.35
CA CYS A 77 2.26 -5.17 -12.02
C CYS A 77 1.79 -5.13 -13.47
N ILE A 78 1.58 -3.93 -13.99
CA ILE A 78 1.24 -3.67 -15.38
C ILE A 78 2.38 -2.87 -16.00
N GLY A 79 3.18 -3.51 -16.83
CA GLY A 79 4.30 -2.86 -17.51
C GLY A 79 3.81 -1.92 -18.62
N MET A 80 4.59 -0.87 -18.88
CA MET A 80 4.33 0.13 -19.93
C MET A 80 2.96 0.82 -19.79
N ASN A 81 2.46 0.97 -18.55
CA ASN A 81 1.13 1.50 -18.26
C ASN A 81 1.05 3.03 -18.28
N TYR A 82 2.19 3.70 -18.47
CA TYR A 82 2.28 5.16 -18.59
C TYR A 82 2.77 5.54 -19.98
N ALA A 83 1.99 6.39 -20.67
CA ALA A 83 2.31 6.81 -22.04
C ALA A 83 3.69 7.47 -22.17
N ALA A 84 4.12 8.24 -21.16
CA ALA A 84 5.44 8.85 -21.13
C ALA A 84 6.54 7.78 -21.10
N HIS A 85 6.41 6.75 -20.28
CA HIS A 85 7.36 5.64 -20.20
C HIS A 85 7.48 4.87 -21.52
N ALA A 86 6.33 4.60 -22.18
CA ALA A 86 6.34 3.97 -23.50
C ALA A 86 7.10 4.84 -24.53
N ALA A 87 6.86 6.15 -24.54
CA ALA A 87 7.54 7.09 -25.44
C ALA A 87 9.05 7.15 -25.18
N GLU A 88 9.50 7.18 -23.93
CA GLU A 88 10.92 7.16 -23.55
C GLU A 88 11.64 5.90 -24.04
N SER A 89 10.97 4.75 -23.99
CA SER A 89 11.52 3.48 -24.49
C SER A 89 11.49 3.36 -26.02
N GLY A 90 10.92 4.34 -26.73
CA GLY A 90 10.73 4.32 -28.20
C GLY A 90 9.68 3.31 -28.66
N SER A 91 8.83 2.83 -27.76
CA SER A 91 7.81 1.83 -28.04
C SER A 91 6.41 2.45 -28.15
N ALA A 92 5.55 1.86 -28.97
CA ALA A 92 4.14 2.18 -28.94
C ALA A 92 3.50 1.59 -27.65
N PRO A 93 2.49 2.26 -27.07
CA PRO A 93 1.75 1.68 -25.95
C PRO A 93 1.20 0.29 -26.31
N PRO A 94 1.32 -0.71 -25.43
CA PRO A 94 0.80 -2.05 -25.68
C PRO A 94 -0.72 -2.03 -25.88
N SER A 95 -1.23 -2.81 -26.84
CA SER A 95 -2.67 -2.97 -27.06
C SER A 95 -3.36 -3.85 -26.02
N MET A 96 -2.58 -4.63 -25.26
CA MET A 96 -3.00 -5.48 -24.13
C MET A 96 -2.11 -5.20 -22.93
N PRO A 97 -2.63 -5.26 -21.70
CA PRO A 97 -1.81 -5.07 -20.50
C PRO A 97 -0.65 -6.07 -20.43
N VAL A 98 0.56 -5.57 -20.25
CA VAL A 98 1.75 -6.39 -19.99
C VAL A 98 1.79 -6.71 -18.51
N MET A 99 1.25 -7.86 -18.13
CA MET A 99 1.09 -8.26 -16.74
C MET A 99 2.25 -9.12 -16.25
N PHE A 100 2.81 -8.78 -15.08
CA PHE A 100 3.84 -9.58 -14.42
C PHE A 100 3.67 -9.54 -12.89
N LEU A 101 4.38 -10.42 -12.20
CA LEU A 101 4.27 -10.58 -10.76
C LEU A 101 5.58 -10.22 -10.07
N LYS A 102 5.49 -9.52 -8.96
CA LYS A 102 6.54 -9.43 -7.94
C LYS A 102 6.13 -10.25 -6.72
N THR A 103 7.10 -10.81 -6.02
CA THR A 103 6.81 -11.56 -4.79
C THR A 103 6.44 -10.60 -3.65
N PRO A 104 5.49 -10.95 -2.77
CA PRO A 104 5.02 -10.06 -1.70
C PRO A 104 6.11 -9.55 -0.75
N ASN A 105 7.19 -10.30 -0.57
CA ASN A 105 8.32 -9.91 0.26
C ASN A 105 9.17 -8.77 -0.33
N THR A 106 8.87 -8.31 -1.54
CA THR A 106 9.52 -7.13 -2.14
C THR A 106 8.84 -5.82 -1.73
N VAL A 107 7.70 -5.88 -1.04
CA VAL A 107 7.02 -4.68 -0.52
C VAL A 107 7.66 -4.28 0.80
N VAL A 108 8.32 -3.14 0.79
CA VAL A 108 9.07 -2.58 1.93
C VAL A 108 8.54 -1.20 2.31
N GLY A 109 9.02 -0.63 3.40
CA GLY A 109 8.69 0.73 3.79
C GLY A 109 9.32 1.77 2.86
N PRO A 110 8.78 3.00 2.82
CA PRO A 110 9.22 4.04 1.87
C PRO A 110 10.67 4.51 2.08
N TYR A 111 11.23 4.25 3.24
CA TYR A 111 12.61 4.63 3.60
C TYR A 111 13.52 3.42 3.85
N ASP A 112 13.01 2.21 3.58
CA ASP A 112 13.81 1.01 3.73
C ASP A 112 14.84 0.89 2.61
N PRO A 113 16.01 0.29 2.87
CA PRO A 113 17.01 0.09 1.85
C PRO A 113 16.56 -0.92 0.81
N VAL A 114 16.87 -0.61 -0.46
CA VAL A 114 16.75 -1.56 -1.57
C VAL A 114 18.12 -2.17 -1.82
N THR A 115 18.22 -3.49 -1.67
CA THR A 115 19.48 -4.20 -1.91
C THR A 115 19.74 -4.37 -3.39
N ILE A 116 20.81 -3.74 -3.88
CA ILE A 116 21.26 -3.92 -5.27
C ILE A 116 21.95 -5.28 -5.39
N PRO A 117 21.50 -6.18 -6.30
CA PRO A 117 22.13 -7.48 -6.49
C PRO A 117 23.58 -7.37 -6.94
N ARG A 118 24.41 -8.35 -6.56
CA ARG A 118 25.81 -8.40 -6.95
C ARG A 118 25.94 -8.42 -8.48
N GLY A 119 26.75 -7.51 -9.04
CA GLY A 119 26.96 -7.39 -10.49
C GLY A 119 25.85 -6.64 -11.23
N SER A 120 24.87 -6.07 -10.54
CA SER A 120 23.87 -5.18 -11.15
C SER A 120 24.47 -3.78 -11.32
N GLU A 121 24.39 -3.25 -12.55
CA GLU A 121 24.89 -1.91 -12.91
C GLU A 121 23.78 -1.00 -13.45
N LYS A 122 22.55 -1.52 -13.59
CA LYS A 122 21.42 -0.82 -14.22
C LYS A 122 20.17 -0.87 -13.34
N THR A 123 20.33 -0.86 -12.02
CA THR A 123 19.22 -0.71 -11.10
C THR A 123 18.66 0.70 -11.23
N ASP A 124 17.37 0.80 -11.49
CA ASP A 124 16.65 2.06 -11.67
C ASP A 124 15.44 2.11 -10.74
N TRP A 125 14.83 3.28 -10.64
CA TRP A 125 13.65 3.55 -9.82
C TRP A 125 12.47 3.94 -10.70
N GLU A 126 11.28 3.66 -10.25
CA GLU A 126 10.03 4.02 -10.93
C GLU A 126 9.04 4.61 -9.93
N VAL A 127 8.16 5.48 -10.41
CA VAL A 127 7.04 6.03 -9.64
C VAL A 127 5.74 5.58 -10.28
N GLU A 128 4.99 4.78 -9.56
CA GLU A 128 3.74 4.21 -10.04
C GLU A 128 2.61 4.33 -9.03
N LEU A 129 1.37 4.35 -9.51
CA LEU A 129 0.18 4.27 -8.68
C LEU A 129 -0.06 2.82 -8.25
N GLY A 130 0.01 2.54 -6.96
CA GLY A 130 -0.40 1.28 -6.38
C GLY A 130 -1.89 1.28 -6.01
N ILE A 131 -2.63 0.24 -6.41
CA ILE A 131 -4.03 0.02 -6.05
C ILE A 131 -4.13 -1.24 -5.19
N VAL A 132 -4.82 -1.13 -4.05
CA VAL A 132 -5.03 -2.27 -3.16
C VAL A 132 -6.44 -2.81 -3.33
N ILE A 133 -6.54 -4.08 -3.72
CA ILE A 133 -7.82 -4.78 -3.84
C ILE A 133 -8.25 -5.27 -2.45
N GLY A 134 -9.20 -4.58 -1.84
CA GLY A 134 -9.69 -4.88 -0.49
C GLY A 134 -10.68 -6.04 -0.44
N ARG A 135 -11.48 -6.26 -1.48
CA ARG A 135 -12.50 -7.32 -1.56
C ARG A 135 -12.33 -8.17 -2.81
N ARG A 136 -12.66 -9.43 -2.71
CA ARG A 136 -12.65 -10.33 -3.87
C ARG A 136 -13.59 -9.80 -4.96
N ALA A 137 -13.08 -9.69 -6.18
CA ALA A 137 -13.80 -9.20 -7.34
C ALA A 137 -13.48 -10.02 -8.57
N ALA A 138 -14.44 -10.20 -9.47
CA ALA A 138 -14.25 -10.84 -10.77
C ALA A 138 -15.37 -10.38 -11.72
N TYR A 139 -15.03 -10.25 -13.00
CA TYR A 139 -15.97 -9.88 -14.07
C TYR A 139 -16.75 -8.58 -13.79
N LEU A 140 -16.08 -7.59 -13.22
CA LEU A 140 -16.67 -6.29 -12.92
C LEU A 140 -16.90 -5.51 -14.22
N ASP A 141 -18.05 -4.83 -14.31
CA ASP A 141 -18.25 -3.79 -15.30
C ASP A 141 -17.62 -2.45 -14.84
N SER A 142 -17.61 -1.45 -15.71
CA SER A 142 -17.00 -0.15 -15.41
C SER A 142 -17.68 0.59 -14.24
N ALA A 143 -18.95 0.35 -13.98
CA ALA A 143 -19.67 0.96 -12.86
C ALA A 143 -19.31 0.27 -11.54
N ALA A 144 -19.19 -1.05 -11.55
CA ALA A 144 -18.79 -1.84 -10.38
C ALA A 144 -17.30 -1.64 -10.00
N CYS A 145 -16.44 -1.24 -10.95
CA CYS A 145 -15.03 -0.90 -10.66
C CYS A 145 -14.87 0.40 -9.85
N ALA A 146 -15.88 1.27 -9.84
CA ALA A 146 -15.83 2.57 -9.17
C ALA A 146 -16.41 2.52 -7.73
N ALA A 147 -16.98 1.42 -7.33
CA ALA A 147 -17.59 1.19 -6.01
C ALA A 147 -16.63 0.47 -5.05
#